data_de6a76375cb3f8fce80cc5aa87b6351f
#
_entry.id   de6a76375cb3f8fce80cc5aa87b6351f
#
_cell.length_a   1.000
_cell.length_b   1.000
_cell.length_c   1.000
_cell.angle_alpha   90.00
_cell.angle_beta   90.00
_cell.angle_gamma   90.00
#
_symmetry.space_group_name_H-M   'P 1'
#
loop_
_entity.id
_entity.type
_entity.pdbx_description
1 polymer ?
#
loop_
_entity_poly.entity_id
_entity_poly.type
_entity_poly.pdbx_seq_one_letter_code
_entity_poly.pdbx_strand_id
1 'polypeptide(L)'
;MDLTVGPNAFFWTAEAVRASYAALADAPVARVVIGEWVCSKRLPFWQDEIPGAVAALQAAGKEVALTSLALITLRRERRQTADLVEAGLPVEVNDLSALRHIPAGTAFWVGPMVNVYNEGTLNWLARRGATRICLPPELPLASVAVLARAGQAAGVAIEVWGHGRAPLAIS
;
A
#
# COMPACT_ATOMS: atom_id res chain seq x y z
N MET A 1 9.77 -11.94 -11.85
CA MET A 1 9.51 -10.58 -11.33
C MET A 1 8.01 -10.36 -11.34
N ASP A 2 7.44 -9.98 -10.24
CA ASP A 2 6.00 -9.78 -10.11
C ASP A 2 5.68 -8.29 -10.24
N LEU A 3 4.48 -7.98 -10.75
CA LEU A 3 3.98 -6.61 -10.77
C LEU A 3 2.93 -6.40 -9.68
N THR A 4 3.07 -5.27 -8.97
CA THR A 4 2.07 -4.76 -8.03
C THR A 4 1.49 -3.47 -8.62
N VAL A 5 0.16 -3.37 -8.67
CA VAL A 5 -0.51 -2.10 -8.99
C VAL A 5 -0.85 -1.40 -7.69
N GLY A 6 -0.29 -0.21 -7.51
CA GLY A 6 -0.54 0.64 -6.35
C GLY A 6 -1.94 1.26 -6.36
N PRO A 7 -2.31 1.94 -5.26
CA PRO A 7 -3.61 2.58 -5.14
C PRO A 7 -3.79 3.72 -6.14
N ASN A 8 -5.03 3.96 -6.55
CA ASN A 8 -5.36 5.06 -7.44
C ASN A 8 -5.07 6.41 -6.77
N ALA A 9 -4.20 7.21 -7.40
CA ALA A 9 -3.84 8.54 -6.92
C ALA A 9 -4.76 9.67 -7.44
N PHE A 10 -5.72 9.34 -8.33
CA PHE A 10 -6.58 10.32 -8.98
C PHE A 10 -8.01 10.26 -8.44
N PHE A 11 -8.69 11.41 -8.50
CA PHE A 11 -10.11 11.47 -8.16
C PHE A 11 -10.95 11.01 -9.36
N TRP A 12 -11.24 9.72 -9.38
CA TRP A 12 -12.10 9.09 -10.38
C TRP A 12 -13.52 8.90 -9.85
N THR A 13 -14.47 8.77 -10.79
CA THR A 13 -15.84 8.35 -10.45
C THR A 13 -15.87 6.90 -9.97
N ALA A 14 -16.89 6.52 -9.21
CA ALA A 14 -17.07 5.13 -8.77
C ALA A 14 -17.10 4.15 -9.95
N GLU A 15 -17.74 4.54 -11.06
CA GLU A 15 -17.78 3.73 -12.30
C GLU A 15 -16.37 3.50 -12.88
N ALA A 16 -15.55 4.57 -12.98
CA ALA A 16 -14.18 4.46 -13.48
C ALA A 16 -13.30 3.60 -12.56
N VAL A 17 -13.46 3.73 -11.24
CA VAL A 17 -12.77 2.90 -10.24
C VAL A 17 -13.17 1.43 -10.42
N ARG A 18 -14.45 1.13 -10.52
CA ARG A 18 -14.98 -0.23 -10.75
C ARG A 18 -14.42 -0.83 -12.03
N ALA A 19 -14.49 -0.09 -13.15
CA ALA A 19 -13.99 -0.54 -14.44
C ALA A 19 -12.47 -0.83 -14.39
N SER A 20 -11.70 0.01 -13.71
CA SER A 20 -10.27 -0.17 -13.55
C SER A 20 -9.93 -1.45 -12.79
N TYR A 21 -10.57 -1.70 -11.64
CA TYR A 21 -10.32 -2.93 -10.88
C TYR A 21 -10.80 -4.19 -11.60
N ALA A 22 -11.91 -4.10 -12.37
CA ALA A 22 -12.33 -5.20 -13.23
C ALA A 22 -11.29 -5.53 -14.30
N ALA A 23 -10.71 -4.52 -14.95
CA ALA A 23 -9.63 -4.74 -15.93
C ALA A 23 -8.36 -5.33 -15.29
N LEU A 24 -8.06 -5.01 -14.04
CA LEU A 24 -6.92 -5.58 -13.32
C LEU A 24 -7.10 -7.06 -12.96
N ALA A 25 -8.32 -7.56 -12.87
CA ALA A 25 -8.58 -8.98 -12.66
C ALA A 25 -8.00 -9.83 -13.81
N ASP A 26 -8.10 -9.34 -15.06
CA ASP A 26 -7.58 -10.03 -16.25
C ASP A 26 -6.13 -9.65 -16.59
N ALA A 27 -5.57 -8.62 -15.96
CA ALA A 27 -4.23 -8.15 -16.24
C ALA A 27 -3.14 -9.10 -15.68
N PRO A 28 -1.94 -9.15 -16.29
CA PRO A 28 -0.82 -9.97 -15.81
C PRO A 28 -0.10 -9.34 -14.61
N VAL A 29 -0.86 -8.99 -13.59
CA VAL A 29 -0.35 -8.44 -12.32
C VAL A 29 -0.53 -9.46 -11.21
N ALA A 30 0.42 -9.52 -10.28
CA ALA A 30 0.35 -10.46 -9.16
C ALA A 30 -0.43 -9.87 -7.97
N ARG A 31 -0.34 -8.53 -7.79
CA ARG A 31 -0.86 -7.85 -6.60
C ARG A 31 -1.57 -6.56 -6.97
N VAL A 32 -2.57 -6.21 -6.17
CA VAL A 32 -3.28 -4.94 -6.28
C VAL A 32 -3.47 -4.33 -4.90
N VAL A 33 -3.08 -3.08 -4.75
CA VAL A 33 -3.33 -2.30 -3.54
C VAL A 33 -4.55 -1.42 -3.77
N ILE A 34 -5.55 -1.55 -2.90
CA ILE A 34 -6.84 -0.86 -3.01
C ILE A 34 -6.98 0.14 -1.86
N GLY A 35 -7.50 1.30 -2.14
CA GLY A 35 -7.86 2.29 -1.14
C GLY A 35 -7.49 3.71 -1.54
N GLU A 36 -7.86 4.65 -0.68
CA GLU A 36 -7.51 6.06 -0.83
C GLU A 36 -6.29 6.39 0.02
N TRP A 37 -5.21 6.79 -0.61
CA TRP A 37 -3.96 7.11 0.09
C TRP A 37 -3.62 8.60 0.12
N VAL A 38 -4.31 9.41 -0.70
CA VAL A 38 -4.00 10.84 -0.85
C VAL A 38 -4.88 11.71 0.05
N CYS A 39 -6.21 11.53 -0.02
CA CYS A 39 -7.14 12.44 0.65
C CYS A 39 -8.43 11.72 1.10
N SER A 40 -8.66 11.67 2.41
CA SER A 40 -9.84 11.02 3.00
C SER A 40 -11.18 11.55 2.48
N LYS A 41 -11.22 12.77 1.94
CA LYS A 41 -12.45 13.38 1.38
C LYS A 41 -12.89 12.74 0.07
N ARG A 42 -12.00 12.00 -0.60
CA ARG A 42 -12.33 11.31 -1.87
C ARG A 42 -12.97 9.96 -1.65
N LEU A 43 -12.63 9.29 -0.55
CA LEU A 43 -13.08 7.92 -0.27
C LEU A 43 -14.60 7.74 -0.32
N PRO A 44 -15.46 8.62 0.24
CA PRO A 44 -16.91 8.46 0.21
C PRO A 44 -17.53 8.39 -1.19
N PHE A 45 -16.82 8.85 -2.23
CA PHE A 45 -17.34 8.85 -3.60
C PHE A 45 -17.24 7.49 -4.29
N TRP A 46 -16.44 6.56 -3.76
CA TRP A 46 -16.18 5.27 -4.40
C TRP A 46 -15.90 4.11 -3.42
N GLN A 47 -15.92 4.35 -2.12
CA GLN A 47 -15.64 3.31 -1.12
C GLN A 47 -16.55 2.08 -1.22
N ASP A 48 -17.78 2.25 -1.70
CA ASP A 48 -18.75 1.15 -1.85
C ASP A 48 -18.33 0.16 -2.95
N GLU A 49 -17.37 0.53 -3.80
CA GLU A 49 -16.77 -0.35 -4.82
C GLU A 49 -15.69 -1.28 -4.24
N ILE A 50 -15.13 -0.98 -3.06
CA ILE A 50 -14.01 -1.72 -2.49
C ILE A 50 -14.32 -3.20 -2.27
N PRO A 51 -15.45 -3.58 -1.61
CA PRO A 51 -15.74 -5.00 -1.37
C PRO A 51 -15.88 -5.81 -2.66
N GLY A 52 -16.55 -5.24 -3.67
CA GLY A 52 -16.70 -5.90 -4.98
C GLY A 52 -15.38 -6.05 -5.71
N ALA A 53 -14.52 -5.03 -5.69
CA ALA A 53 -13.19 -5.07 -6.28
C ALA A 53 -12.29 -6.11 -5.59
N VAL A 54 -12.29 -6.16 -4.25
CA VAL A 54 -11.55 -7.17 -3.48
C VAL A 54 -11.97 -8.58 -3.88
N ALA A 55 -13.29 -8.84 -3.87
CA ALA A 55 -13.82 -10.16 -4.21
C ALA A 55 -13.43 -10.60 -5.64
N ALA A 56 -13.57 -9.69 -6.62
CA ALA A 56 -13.25 -9.98 -8.02
C ALA A 56 -11.75 -10.27 -8.21
N LEU A 57 -10.87 -9.46 -7.61
CA LEU A 57 -9.42 -9.62 -7.72
C LEU A 57 -8.95 -10.90 -7.03
N GLN A 58 -9.48 -11.23 -5.85
CA GLN A 58 -9.16 -12.48 -5.15
C GLN A 58 -9.65 -13.70 -5.93
N ALA A 59 -10.84 -13.64 -6.52
CA ALA A 59 -11.36 -14.72 -7.38
C ALA A 59 -10.49 -14.93 -8.63
N ALA A 60 -9.85 -13.85 -9.14
CA ALA A 60 -8.86 -13.92 -10.22
C ALA A 60 -7.45 -14.33 -9.75
N GLY A 61 -7.28 -14.72 -8.49
CA GLY A 61 -6.01 -15.20 -7.93
C GLY A 61 -5.00 -14.09 -7.61
N LYS A 62 -5.44 -12.83 -7.54
CA LYS A 62 -4.56 -11.71 -7.18
C LYS A 62 -4.41 -11.61 -5.65
N GLU A 63 -3.21 -11.26 -5.20
CA GLU A 63 -2.99 -10.84 -3.81
C GLU A 63 -3.48 -9.40 -3.65
N VAL A 64 -4.35 -9.14 -2.67
CA VAL A 64 -4.96 -7.82 -2.45
C VAL A 64 -4.57 -7.28 -1.09
N ALA A 65 -4.14 -6.02 -1.05
CA ALA A 65 -3.92 -5.28 0.18
C ALA A 65 -4.78 -4.00 0.21
N LEU A 66 -5.12 -3.54 1.40
CA LEU A 66 -5.77 -2.23 1.60
C LEU A 66 -4.71 -1.19 2.01
N THR A 67 -4.79 0.02 1.47
CA THR A 67 -3.82 1.08 1.79
C THR A 67 -4.34 2.05 2.83
N SER A 68 -3.46 2.49 3.74
CA SER A 68 -3.72 3.63 4.61
C SER A 68 -3.44 4.95 3.89
N LEU A 69 -4.02 6.04 4.41
CA LEU A 69 -3.64 7.39 3.97
C LEU A 69 -2.14 7.64 4.20
N ALA A 70 -1.56 8.48 3.33
CA ALA A 70 -0.18 8.94 3.47
C ALA A 70 0.00 9.99 4.58
N LEU A 71 -1.10 10.60 5.04
CA LEU A 71 -1.12 11.56 6.14
C LEU A 71 -2.41 11.38 6.95
N ILE A 72 -2.27 10.95 8.20
CA ILE A 72 -3.39 10.67 9.12
C ILE A 72 -3.43 11.74 10.22
N THR A 73 -4.25 12.75 10.05
CA THR A 73 -4.33 13.90 11.00
C THR A 73 -5.63 13.94 11.78
N LEU A 74 -6.76 13.60 11.16
CA LEU A 74 -8.09 13.75 11.72
C LEU A 74 -8.54 12.52 12.52
N ARG A 75 -9.44 12.72 13.48
CA ARG A 75 -10.01 11.59 14.26
C ARG A 75 -10.72 10.57 13.37
N ARG A 76 -11.44 11.03 12.33
CA ARG A 76 -12.13 10.14 11.39
C ARG A 76 -11.13 9.28 10.60
N GLU A 77 -9.98 9.84 10.20
CA GLU A 77 -8.94 9.14 9.44
C GLU A 77 -8.26 8.05 10.29
N ARG A 78 -8.03 8.34 11.57
CA ARG A 78 -7.56 7.33 12.53
C ARG A 78 -8.55 6.18 12.69
N ARG A 79 -9.87 6.48 12.71
CA ARG A 79 -10.90 5.45 12.78
C ARG A 79 -10.93 4.62 11.49
N GLN A 80 -10.92 5.27 10.32
CA GLN A 80 -10.84 4.58 9.04
C GLN A 80 -9.62 3.66 8.95
N THR A 81 -8.47 4.08 9.49
CA THR A 81 -7.26 3.25 9.54
C THR A 81 -7.45 2.02 10.46
N ALA A 82 -8.14 2.16 11.58
CA ALA A 82 -8.48 1.02 12.43
C ALA A 82 -9.41 0.04 11.69
N ASP A 83 -10.45 0.57 11.02
CA ASP A 83 -11.40 -0.23 10.24
C ASP A 83 -10.70 -1.02 9.11
N LEU A 84 -9.66 -0.44 8.47
CA LEU A 84 -8.85 -1.16 7.47
C LEU A 84 -8.16 -2.39 8.04
N VAL A 85 -7.63 -2.29 9.26
CA VAL A 85 -6.95 -3.43 9.92
C VAL A 85 -7.98 -4.53 10.28
N GLU A 86 -9.19 -4.14 10.67
CA GLU A 86 -10.28 -5.08 11.00
C GLU A 86 -10.84 -5.80 9.77
N ALA A 87 -10.60 -5.32 8.56
CA ALA A 87 -11.07 -5.95 7.33
C ALA A 87 -10.42 -7.33 7.03
N GLY A 88 -9.39 -7.72 7.77
CA GLY A 88 -8.77 -9.06 7.64
C GLY A 88 -7.91 -9.25 6.39
N LEU A 89 -7.57 -8.17 5.68
CA LEU A 89 -6.65 -8.15 4.54
C LEU A 89 -5.30 -7.56 4.95
N PRO A 90 -4.21 -7.85 4.22
CA PRO A 90 -2.96 -7.14 4.40
C PRO A 90 -3.17 -5.63 4.29
N VAL A 91 -2.55 -4.86 5.19
CA VAL A 91 -2.60 -3.40 5.14
C VAL A 91 -1.26 -2.85 4.66
N GLU A 92 -1.29 -2.03 3.61
CA GLU A 92 -0.16 -1.21 3.21
C GLU A 92 -0.16 0.09 4.03
N VAL A 93 0.84 0.24 4.87
CA VAL A 93 1.04 1.40 5.73
C VAL A 93 1.78 2.49 4.96
N ASN A 94 1.15 3.67 4.82
CA ASN A 94 1.78 4.86 4.23
C ASN A 94 2.04 5.99 5.25
N ASP A 95 1.48 5.88 6.47
CA ASP A 95 1.74 6.74 7.62
C ASP A 95 2.07 5.84 8.83
N LEU A 96 3.18 6.08 9.49
CA LEU A 96 3.63 5.27 10.65
C LEU A 96 2.62 5.23 11.79
N SER A 97 1.75 6.23 11.93
CA SER A 97 0.69 6.22 12.94
C SER A 97 -0.31 5.08 12.76
N ALA A 98 -0.43 4.51 11.55
CA ALA A 98 -1.25 3.33 11.29
C ALA A 98 -0.77 2.09 12.07
N LEU A 99 0.51 1.98 12.36
CA LEU A 99 1.10 0.85 13.11
C LEU A 99 0.52 0.68 14.52
N ARG A 100 -0.07 1.73 15.09
CA ARG A 100 -0.75 1.63 16.40
C ARG A 100 -1.98 0.73 16.38
N HIS A 101 -2.57 0.55 15.20
CA HIS A 101 -3.78 -0.26 15.01
C HIS A 101 -3.46 -1.69 14.58
N ILE A 102 -2.24 -1.96 14.13
CA ILE A 102 -1.79 -3.29 13.72
C ILE A 102 -1.32 -4.06 14.95
N PRO A 103 -1.97 -5.19 15.31
CA PRO A 103 -1.55 -6.00 16.44
C PRO A 103 -0.11 -6.51 16.28
N ALA A 104 0.58 -6.69 17.40
CA ALA A 104 1.93 -7.25 17.39
C ALA A 104 1.94 -8.64 16.71
N GLY A 105 2.89 -8.86 15.81
CA GLY A 105 3.01 -10.11 15.06
C GLY A 105 2.10 -10.24 13.84
N THR A 106 1.22 -9.26 13.58
CA THR A 106 0.44 -9.23 12.33
C THR A 106 1.30 -8.74 11.17
N ALA A 107 1.28 -9.48 10.08
CA ALA A 107 1.97 -9.10 8.85
C ALA A 107 1.32 -7.86 8.21
N PHE A 108 2.15 -6.93 7.70
CA PHE A 108 1.72 -5.76 6.97
C PHE A 108 2.70 -5.41 5.86
N TRP A 109 2.27 -4.55 4.93
CA TRP A 109 3.12 -3.98 3.89
C TRP A 109 3.44 -2.53 4.22
N VAL A 110 4.52 -2.04 3.65
CA VAL A 110 4.96 -0.65 3.82
C VAL A 110 4.95 0.03 2.46
N GLY A 111 4.14 1.08 2.35
CA GLY A 111 4.05 1.87 1.14
C GLY A 111 5.18 2.91 1.03
N PRO A 112 5.33 3.54 -0.14
CA PRO A 112 6.45 4.43 -0.44
C PRO A 112 6.47 5.71 0.40
N MET A 113 5.32 6.12 0.96
CA MET A 113 5.21 7.36 1.75
C MET A 113 5.82 7.24 3.15
N VAL A 114 6.16 6.05 3.61
CA VAL A 114 6.92 5.85 4.86
C VAL A 114 8.38 6.28 4.72
N ASN A 115 8.86 6.46 3.49
CA ASN A 115 10.21 6.97 3.22
C ASN A 115 11.32 6.10 3.81
N VAL A 116 11.34 4.82 3.43
CA VAL A 116 12.38 3.89 3.88
C VAL A 116 13.66 4.12 3.07
N TYR A 117 14.59 4.90 3.62
CA TYR A 117 15.83 5.32 2.97
C TYR A 117 17.07 4.54 3.41
N ASN A 118 16.99 3.75 4.48
CA ASN A 118 18.15 3.05 5.04
C ASN A 118 17.77 1.72 5.69
N GLU A 119 18.79 0.88 5.90
CA GLU A 119 18.66 -0.47 6.46
C GLU A 119 18.16 -0.45 7.92
N GLY A 120 18.48 0.60 8.67
CA GLY A 120 18.03 0.75 10.06
C GLY A 120 16.51 0.82 10.14
N THR A 121 15.89 1.66 9.30
CA THR A 121 14.43 1.80 9.19
C THR A 121 13.80 0.51 8.66
N LEU A 122 14.38 -0.10 7.61
CA LEU A 122 13.92 -1.37 7.06
C LEU A 122 13.89 -2.46 8.14
N ASN A 123 14.99 -2.65 8.84
CA ASN A 123 15.11 -3.68 9.88
C ASN A 123 14.16 -3.43 11.06
N TRP A 124 13.92 -2.16 11.40
CA TRP A 124 12.95 -1.83 12.45
C TRP A 124 11.53 -2.22 12.03
N LEU A 125 11.13 -1.93 10.79
CA LEU A 125 9.82 -2.33 10.24
C LEU A 125 9.68 -3.86 10.12
N ALA A 126 10.74 -4.55 9.66
CA ALA A 126 10.78 -6.01 9.58
C ALA A 126 10.50 -6.67 10.94
N ARG A 127 11.17 -6.19 12.00
CA ARG A 127 10.94 -6.69 13.37
C ARG A 127 9.52 -6.42 13.89
N ARG A 128 8.80 -5.48 13.31
CA ARG A 128 7.39 -5.19 13.65
C ARG A 128 6.38 -5.98 12.81
N GLY A 129 6.85 -6.77 11.86
CA GLY A 129 5.99 -7.62 11.03
C GLY A 129 5.84 -7.16 9.58
N ALA A 130 6.63 -6.18 9.11
CA ALA A 130 6.63 -5.82 7.71
C ALA A 130 7.13 -7.01 6.86
N THR A 131 6.33 -7.44 5.88
CA THR A 131 6.67 -8.52 4.97
C THR A 131 7.02 -8.03 3.57
N ARG A 132 6.67 -6.78 3.26
CA ARG A 132 6.90 -6.13 1.97
C ARG A 132 7.11 -4.63 2.18
N ILE A 133 8.07 -4.05 1.45
CA ILE A 133 8.36 -2.62 1.50
C ILE A 133 8.50 -2.09 0.08
N CYS A 134 7.64 -1.14 -0.31
CA CYS A 134 7.78 -0.35 -1.52
C CYS A 134 8.72 0.84 -1.22
N LEU A 135 9.84 0.90 -1.94
CA LEU A 135 10.83 1.96 -1.76
C LEU A 135 10.34 3.28 -2.40
N PRO A 136 10.75 4.43 -1.84
CA PRO A 136 10.45 5.73 -2.44
C PRO A 136 11.03 5.85 -3.86
N PRO A 137 10.30 6.51 -4.80
CA PRO A 137 10.67 6.56 -6.22
C PRO A 137 11.95 7.36 -6.51
N GLU A 138 12.36 8.24 -5.61
CA GLU A 138 13.55 9.10 -5.77
C GLU A 138 14.87 8.43 -5.39
N LEU A 139 14.83 7.20 -4.87
CA LEU A 139 16.06 6.51 -4.49
C LEU A 139 16.94 6.15 -5.70
N PRO A 140 18.26 6.44 -5.66
CA PRO A 140 19.17 5.98 -6.69
C PRO A 140 19.34 4.46 -6.64
N LEU A 141 19.61 3.84 -7.80
CA LEU A 141 19.76 2.38 -7.93
C LEU A 141 20.77 1.78 -6.96
N ALA A 142 21.84 2.50 -6.62
CA ALA A 142 22.82 2.05 -5.64
C ALA A 142 22.19 1.84 -4.26
N SER A 143 21.34 2.77 -3.80
CA SER A 143 20.61 2.67 -2.53
C SER A 143 19.55 1.56 -2.60
N VAL A 144 18.85 1.44 -3.73
CA VAL A 144 17.90 0.33 -3.96
C VAL A 144 18.61 -1.02 -3.81
N ALA A 145 19.80 -1.18 -4.39
CA ALA A 145 20.58 -2.42 -4.30
C ALA A 145 21.00 -2.75 -2.85
N VAL A 146 21.35 -1.73 -2.05
CA VAL A 146 21.66 -1.91 -0.63
C VAL A 146 20.41 -2.38 0.14
N LEU A 147 19.29 -1.68 -0.04
CA LEU A 147 18.04 -2.01 0.62
C LEU A 147 17.47 -3.37 0.18
N ALA A 148 17.65 -3.74 -1.09
CA ALA A 148 17.25 -5.07 -1.57
C ALA A 148 18.01 -6.21 -0.87
N ARG A 149 19.32 -6.06 -0.67
CA ARG A 149 20.11 -7.02 0.11
C ARG A 149 19.70 -7.07 1.58
N ALA A 150 19.45 -5.91 2.18
CA ALA A 150 18.97 -5.84 3.56
C ALA A 150 17.58 -6.49 3.71
N GLY A 151 16.68 -6.26 2.75
CA GLY A 151 15.36 -6.90 2.71
C GLY A 151 15.46 -8.42 2.61
N GLN A 152 16.32 -8.91 1.71
CA GLN A 152 16.58 -10.35 1.59
C GLN A 152 17.09 -10.95 2.89
N ALA A 153 18.03 -10.30 3.56
CA ALA A 153 18.56 -10.75 4.85
C ALA A 153 17.52 -10.73 5.98
N ALA A 154 16.58 -9.79 5.92
CA ALA A 154 15.48 -9.65 6.89
C ALA A 154 14.23 -10.47 6.56
N GLY A 155 14.19 -11.17 5.42
CA GLY A 155 13.00 -11.91 4.96
C GLY A 155 11.87 -10.99 4.48
N VAL A 156 12.18 -9.77 4.03
CA VAL A 156 11.23 -8.77 3.55
C VAL A 156 11.34 -8.59 2.05
N ALA A 157 10.23 -8.69 1.34
CA ALA A 157 10.18 -8.41 -0.09
C ALA A 157 10.32 -6.91 -0.35
N ILE A 158 11.19 -6.54 -1.32
CA ILE A 158 11.38 -5.15 -1.71
C ILE A 158 10.70 -4.89 -3.05
N GLU A 159 9.90 -3.84 -3.09
CA GLU A 159 9.27 -3.33 -4.31
C GLU A 159 9.93 -2.02 -4.72
N VAL A 160 10.01 -1.82 -6.03
CA VAL A 160 10.58 -0.62 -6.63
C VAL A 160 9.52 0.02 -7.51
N TRP A 161 9.36 1.31 -7.39
CA TRP A 161 8.45 2.08 -8.22
C TRP A 161 8.90 2.06 -9.68
N GLY A 162 8.23 1.31 -10.52
CA GLY A 162 8.60 1.16 -11.93
C GLY A 162 7.93 2.16 -12.86
N HIS A 163 6.70 2.59 -12.54
CA HIS A 163 5.93 3.53 -13.35
C HIS A 163 4.91 4.26 -12.47
N GLY A 164 4.65 5.52 -12.78
CA GLY A 164 3.64 6.34 -12.12
C GLY A 164 4.14 7.76 -11.86
N ARG A 165 3.27 8.58 -11.29
CA ARG A 165 3.62 9.94 -10.87
C ARG A 165 4.15 9.91 -9.44
N ALA A 166 5.39 10.31 -9.24
CA ALA A 166 5.93 10.51 -7.91
C ALA A 166 5.22 11.70 -7.24
N PRO A 167 4.72 11.55 -6.00
CA PRO A 167 4.14 12.66 -5.27
C PRO A 167 5.26 13.64 -4.87
N LEU A 168 5.05 14.92 -5.17
CA LEU A 168 6.00 15.97 -4.81
C LEU A 168 5.68 16.60 -3.46
N ALA A 169 4.43 16.57 -3.06
CA ALA A 169 3.96 17.05 -1.76
C ALA A 169 2.63 16.38 -1.39
N ILE A 170 2.39 16.27 -0.09
CA ILE A 170 1.12 15.83 0.48
C ILE A 170 0.66 16.92 1.45
N SER A 171 -0.57 17.42 1.30
CA SER A 171 -1.16 18.49 2.12
C SER A 171 -2.48 18.05 2.75
#